data_868743bdd50e3134d0dd1a0b0dcfcf3b
#
_entry.id   868743bdd50e3134d0dd1a0b0dcfcf3b
#
_cell.length_a   1.000
_cell.length_b   1.000
_cell.length_c   1.000
_cell.angle_alpha   90.00
_cell.angle_beta   90.00
_cell.angle_gamma   90.00
#
_symmetry.space_group_name_H-M   'P 1'
#
loop_
_entity.id
_entity.type
_entity.pdbx_description
1 polymer ?
#
loop_
_entity_poly.entity_id
_entity_poly.type
_entity_poly.pdbx_seq_one_letter_code
_entity_poly.pdbx_strand_id
1 'polypeptide(L)'
;MDWIRTIKTLPRRVMLPVAVGLLGSLLLLSPAHAAEDYAIFSLDSGFEEISINKARKLYRGKTKRLNGKRVELSDWPENSAEREDFYQFLLGKNAAQMNAHWAGLSFSGKARYPREIKTASTDSLVDWLDDKPNRIGYSPLSSVPQNANILYVISSEK
;
A
#
# COMPACT_ATOMS: atom_id res chain seq x y z
N MET A 1 20.87 81.23 -54.07
CA MET A 1 19.72 81.59 -53.29
C MET A 1 18.94 80.29 -53.15
N ASP A 2 18.88 79.69 -52.10
CA ASP A 2 18.56 79.84 -50.78
C ASP A 2 18.92 78.60 -49.94
N TRP A 3 19.31 78.90 -48.76
CA TRP A 3 19.67 78.06 -47.70
C TRP A 3 18.48 77.23 -47.14
N ILE A 4 18.55 75.93 -47.06
CA ILE A 4 17.68 75.21 -46.16
C ILE A 4 18.50 74.24 -45.28
N ARG A 5 18.36 74.44 -44.00
CA ARG A 5 19.08 73.81 -42.88
C ARG A 5 18.81 72.33 -42.75
N THR A 6 19.85 71.57 -42.71
CA THR A 6 19.84 70.15 -42.27
C THR A 6 19.45 70.04 -40.81
N ILE A 7 18.30 69.46 -40.53
CA ILE A 7 17.91 69.03 -39.16
C ILE A 7 18.36 67.61 -39.03
N LYS A 8 19.40 67.38 -38.22
CA LYS A 8 19.80 66.06 -37.77
C LYS A 8 18.77 65.58 -36.76
N THR A 9 17.97 64.63 -37.17
CA THR A 9 17.13 63.86 -36.21
C THR A 9 17.96 62.75 -35.51
N LEU A 10 18.09 62.83 -34.20
CA LEU A 10 18.68 61.83 -33.36
C LEU A 10 17.81 60.55 -33.36
N PRO A 11 18.41 59.35 -33.36
CA PRO A 11 17.63 58.17 -33.24
C PRO A 11 17.15 57.97 -31.78
N ARG A 12 15.86 57.87 -31.70
CA ARG A 12 15.14 57.59 -30.44
C ARG A 12 15.49 56.17 -30.03
N ARG A 13 16.29 56.02 -28.96
CA ARG A 13 16.55 54.73 -28.33
C ARG A 13 15.23 54.16 -27.78
N VAL A 14 14.73 53.14 -28.43
CA VAL A 14 13.62 52.34 -27.93
C VAL A 14 14.19 51.45 -26.83
N MET A 15 13.92 51.78 -25.56
CA MET A 15 14.14 50.91 -24.45
C MET A 15 13.06 49.80 -24.47
N LEU A 16 13.44 48.58 -24.82
CA LEU A 16 12.61 47.40 -24.55
C LEU A 16 12.63 47.10 -23.06
N PRO A 17 11.47 46.92 -22.43
CA PRO A 17 11.45 46.38 -21.05
C PRO A 17 11.82 44.91 -21.10
N VAL A 18 12.90 44.56 -20.43
CA VAL A 18 13.24 43.16 -20.10
C VAL A 18 12.20 42.67 -19.10
N ALA A 19 11.22 41.92 -19.58
CA ALA A 19 10.32 41.20 -18.74
C ALA A 19 11.08 40.02 -18.12
N VAL A 20 11.54 40.17 -16.90
CA VAL A 20 12.05 39.08 -16.08
C VAL A 20 10.85 38.21 -15.72
N GLY A 21 10.66 37.13 -16.49
CA GLY A 21 9.72 36.09 -16.19
C GLY A 21 10.23 35.28 -14.99
N LEU A 22 9.68 35.54 -13.80
CA LEU A 22 9.78 34.64 -12.67
C LEU A 22 9.00 33.36 -13.03
N LEU A 23 9.69 32.34 -13.56
CA LEU A 23 9.16 30.98 -13.58
C LEU A 23 9.12 30.48 -12.14
N GLY A 24 7.96 30.67 -11.50
CA GLY A 24 7.67 30.01 -10.23
C GLY A 24 7.64 28.51 -10.46
N SER A 25 8.73 27.82 -10.09
CA SER A 25 8.74 26.37 -9.99
C SER A 25 7.75 25.96 -8.91
N LEU A 26 6.54 25.61 -9.34
CA LEU A 26 5.54 24.97 -8.48
C LEU A 26 6.07 23.57 -8.16
N LEU A 27 6.80 23.46 -7.06
CA LEU A 27 7.16 22.18 -6.48
C LEU A 27 5.85 21.49 -6.11
N LEU A 28 5.40 20.57 -6.95
CA LEU A 28 4.37 19.60 -6.60
C LEU A 28 4.94 18.75 -5.48
N LEU A 29 4.70 19.16 -4.21
CA LEU A 29 4.86 18.27 -3.08
C LEU A 29 3.81 17.17 -3.27
N SER A 30 4.24 16.04 -3.85
CA SER A 30 3.48 14.80 -3.73
C SER A 30 3.37 14.52 -2.23
N PRO A 31 2.16 14.32 -1.68
CA PRO A 31 2.04 13.89 -0.29
C PRO A 31 2.82 12.58 -0.17
N ALA A 32 3.91 12.59 0.61
CA ALA A 32 4.55 11.37 1.02
C ALA A 32 3.47 10.57 1.73
N HIS A 33 3.00 9.48 1.13
CA HIS A 33 2.17 8.50 1.82
C HIS A 33 3.04 7.99 2.97
N ALA A 34 2.75 8.43 4.18
CA ALA A 34 3.35 7.84 5.35
C ALA A 34 3.00 6.36 5.31
N ALA A 35 4.01 5.50 5.34
CA ALA A 35 3.78 4.08 5.33
C ALA A 35 2.94 3.73 6.56
N GLU A 36 1.80 3.08 6.35
CA GLU A 36 0.83 2.76 7.40
C GLU A 36 1.12 1.37 7.97
N ASP A 37 0.94 1.22 9.28
CA ASP A 37 1.01 -0.07 9.95
C ASP A 37 -0.14 -0.99 9.50
N TYR A 38 0.09 -2.29 9.52
CA TYR A 38 -0.90 -3.30 9.18
C TYR A 38 -1.25 -4.14 10.39
N ALA A 39 -2.50 -4.57 10.49
CA ALA A 39 -2.91 -5.54 11.49
C ALA A 39 -3.36 -6.84 10.86
N ILE A 40 -2.93 -7.96 11.46
CA ILE A 40 -3.51 -9.29 11.23
C ILE A 40 -4.59 -9.47 12.28
N PHE A 41 -5.81 -9.80 11.86
CA PHE A 41 -6.96 -9.89 12.76
C PHE A 41 -7.97 -10.96 12.34
N SER A 42 -8.87 -11.28 13.26
CA SER A 42 -10.04 -12.13 13.07
C SER A 42 -11.26 -11.46 13.72
N LEU A 43 -12.45 -11.88 13.35
CA LEU A 43 -13.66 -11.54 14.09
C LEU A 43 -13.97 -12.56 15.20
N ASP A 44 -13.26 -13.69 15.24
CA ASP A 44 -13.32 -14.68 16.32
C ASP A 44 -12.43 -14.27 17.51
N SER A 45 -13.04 -13.98 18.64
CA SER A 45 -12.32 -13.66 19.89
C SER A 45 -11.60 -14.86 20.52
N GLY A 46 -11.80 -16.07 19.98
CA GLY A 46 -11.15 -17.29 20.46
C GLY A 46 -9.71 -17.50 20.00
N PHE A 47 -9.13 -16.52 19.27
CA PHE A 47 -7.70 -16.52 18.95
C PHE A 47 -6.94 -15.59 19.90
N GLU A 48 -5.76 -16.02 20.31
CA GLU A 48 -4.82 -15.22 21.09
C GLU A 48 -3.86 -14.45 20.18
N GLU A 49 -3.22 -13.41 20.72
CA GLU A 49 -2.13 -12.70 20.04
C GLU A 49 -1.04 -13.69 19.63
N ILE A 50 -0.41 -13.41 18.50
CA ILE A 50 0.63 -14.28 17.94
C ILE A 50 1.96 -13.52 17.80
N SER A 51 3.05 -14.25 17.81
CA SER A 51 4.36 -13.70 17.51
C SER A 51 4.52 -13.43 16.01
N ILE A 52 5.43 -12.51 15.66
CA ILE A 52 5.81 -12.24 14.25
C ILE A 52 6.26 -13.53 13.53
N ASN A 53 6.96 -14.42 14.23
CA ASN A 53 7.39 -15.67 13.63
C ASN A 53 6.20 -16.60 13.30
N LYS A 54 5.15 -16.57 14.10
CA LYS A 54 3.92 -17.30 13.81
C LYS A 54 3.16 -16.69 12.65
N ALA A 55 3.02 -15.38 12.61
CA ALA A 55 2.44 -14.64 11.48
C ALA A 55 3.16 -14.96 10.16
N ARG A 56 4.49 -14.90 10.17
CA ARG A 56 5.32 -15.27 9.01
C ARG A 56 5.15 -16.73 8.57
N LYS A 57 4.99 -17.68 9.51
CA LYS A 57 4.74 -19.08 9.19
C LYS A 57 3.38 -19.29 8.55
N LEU A 58 2.35 -18.58 9.00
CA LEU A 58 1.00 -18.61 8.41
C LEU A 58 1.06 -18.12 6.94
N TYR A 59 1.53 -16.92 6.71
CA TYR A 59 1.53 -16.30 5.38
C TYR A 59 2.62 -16.84 4.42
N ARG A 60 3.51 -17.71 4.90
CA ARG A 60 4.38 -18.56 4.07
C ARG A 60 3.82 -19.96 3.81
N GLY A 61 2.62 -20.28 4.29
CA GLY A 61 2.03 -21.60 4.14
C GLY A 61 2.73 -22.72 4.91
N LYS A 62 3.61 -22.38 5.88
CA LYS A 62 4.33 -23.35 6.72
C LYS A 62 3.48 -23.92 7.85
N THR A 63 2.38 -23.28 8.18
CA THR A 63 1.38 -23.77 9.13
C THR A 63 -0.02 -23.39 8.64
N LYS A 64 -0.98 -24.24 8.96
CA LYS A 64 -2.42 -24.05 8.67
C LYS A 64 -3.22 -24.00 9.95
N ARG A 65 -2.55 -23.95 11.12
CA ARG A 65 -3.19 -24.01 12.42
C ARG A 65 -2.72 -22.88 13.32
N LEU A 66 -3.67 -22.34 14.06
CA LEU A 66 -3.48 -21.40 15.13
C LEU A 66 -4.27 -21.88 16.34
N ASN A 67 -3.66 -21.95 17.52
CA ASN A 67 -4.27 -22.46 18.76
C ASN A 67 -5.01 -23.80 18.57
N GLY A 68 -4.38 -24.75 17.80
CA GLY A 68 -4.99 -26.04 17.47
C GLY A 68 -6.07 -26.02 16.38
N LYS A 69 -6.68 -24.87 16.10
CA LYS A 69 -7.72 -24.71 15.07
C LYS A 69 -7.10 -24.57 13.69
N ARG A 70 -7.72 -25.17 12.67
CA ARG A 70 -7.35 -24.94 11.28
C ARG A 70 -7.90 -23.58 10.86
N VAL A 71 -7.03 -22.72 10.25
CA VAL A 71 -7.40 -21.39 9.83
C VAL A 71 -7.43 -21.26 8.30
N GLU A 72 -8.26 -20.37 7.81
CA GLU A 72 -8.31 -19.89 6.43
C GLU A 72 -7.77 -18.46 6.41
N LEU A 73 -6.85 -18.16 5.48
CA LEU A 73 -6.27 -16.83 5.33
C LEU A 73 -6.90 -16.10 4.14
N SER A 74 -7.11 -14.80 4.29
CA SER A 74 -7.42 -13.93 3.15
C SER A 74 -6.16 -13.35 2.53
N ASP A 75 -6.32 -12.86 1.32
CA ASP A 75 -5.39 -11.97 0.64
C ASP A 75 -6.17 -10.85 -0.06
N TRP A 76 -5.50 -9.74 -0.27
CA TRP A 76 -6.04 -8.63 -1.05
C TRP A 76 -5.87 -8.89 -2.54
N PRO A 77 -6.62 -8.19 -3.43
CA PRO A 77 -6.46 -8.34 -4.87
C PRO A 77 -5.01 -8.16 -5.33
N GLU A 78 -4.61 -8.90 -6.35
CA GLU A 78 -3.22 -9.04 -6.78
C GLU A 78 -2.48 -7.71 -7.00
N ASN A 79 -3.19 -6.71 -7.52
CA ASN A 79 -2.62 -5.39 -7.85
C ASN A 79 -2.93 -4.31 -6.80
N SER A 80 -3.34 -4.69 -5.59
CA SER A 80 -3.61 -3.72 -4.53
C SER A 80 -2.33 -3.31 -3.81
N ALA A 81 -2.27 -2.05 -3.39
CA ALA A 81 -1.17 -1.53 -2.58
C ALA A 81 -1.09 -2.27 -1.23
N GLU A 82 -2.24 -2.58 -0.65
CA GLU A 82 -2.35 -3.29 0.64
C GLU A 82 -1.66 -4.65 0.61
N ARG A 83 -1.77 -5.37 -0.51
CA ARG A 83 -1.08 -6.67 -0.67
C ARG A 83 0.43 -6.49 -0.81
N GLU A 84 0.87 -5.51 -1.58
CA GLU A 84 2.29 -5.21 -1.76
C GLU A 84 2.94 -4.83 -0.42
N ASP A 85 2.37 -3.86 0.29
CA ASP A 85 2.88 -3.34 1.54
C ASP A 85 2.90 -4.42 2.64
N PHE A 86 1.80 -5.15 2.78
CA PHE A 86 1.71 -6.21 3.78
C PHE A 86 2.81 -7.26 3.62
N TYR A 87 3.02 -7.77 2.42
CA TYR A 87 4.07 -8.77 2.20
C TYR A 87 5.47 -8.17 2.33
N GLN A 88 5.66 -6.93 1.90
CA GLN A 88 6.93 -6.24 2.08
C GLN A 88 7.28 -6.08 3.56
N PHE A 89 6.33 -5.63 4.39
CA PHE A 89 6.57 -5.41 5.82
C PHE A 89 6.69 -6.73 6.60
N LEU A 90 5.82 -7.69 6.37
CA LEU A 90 5.83 -8.95 7.09
C LEU A 90 6.98 -9.86 6.68
N LEU A 91 7.26 -9.98 5.38
CA LEU A 91 8.14 -11.01 4.81
C LEU A 91 9.37 -10.47 4.07
N GLY A 92 9.44 -9.15 3.79
CA GLY A 92 10.45 -8.55 2.93
C GLY A 92 10.36 -9.04 1.47
N LYS A 93 9.14 -9.29 1.00
CA LYS A 93 8.85 -9.80 -0.35
C LYS A 93 7.75 -8.99 -0.99
N ASN A 94 7.87 -8.75 -2.29
CA ASN A 94 6.82 -8.11 -3.06
C ASN A 94 5.69 -9.10 -3.43
N ALA A 95 4.55 -8.59 -3.91
CA ALA A 95 3.39 -9.40 -4.28
C ALA A 95 3.72 -10.43 -5.36
N ALA A 96 4.52 -10.08 -6.37
CA ALA A 96 4.93 -11.01 -7.43
C ALA A 96 5.75 -12.20 -6.91
N GLN A 97 6.69 -11.96 -5.98
CA GLN A 97 7.46 -13.00 -5.32
C GLN A 97 6.55 -13.93 -4.49
N MET A 98 5.53 -13.36 -3.84
CA MET A 98 4.58 -14.15 -3.07
C MET A 98 3.62 -14.94 -3.96
N ASN A 99 3.23 -14.41 -5.10
CA ASN A 99 2.45 -15.16 -6.11
C ASN A 99 3.23 -16.38 -6.60
N ALA A 100 4.49 -16.21 -6.96
CA ALA A 100 5.35 -17.32 -7.37
C ALA A 100 5.54 -18.37 -6.23
N HIS A 101 5.71 -17.91 -5.00
CA HIS A 101 5.82 -18.77 -3.82
C HIS A 101 4.56 -19.62 -3.62
N TRP A 102 3.38 -19.00 -3.64
CA TRP A 102 2.12 -19.69 -3.47
C TRP A 102 1.79 -20.63 -4.65
N ALA A 103 2.14 -20.22 -5.89
CA ALA A 103 2.02 -21.10 -7.05
C ALA A 103 2.80 -22.41 -6.86
N GLY A 104 4.04 -22.31 -6.41
CA GLY A 104 4.87 -23.49 -6.13
C GLY A 104 4.30 -24.39 -5.03
N LEU A 105 3.78 -23.81 -3.94
CA LEU A 105 3.13 -24.57 -2.87
C LEU A 105 1.85 -25.25 -3.33
N SER A 106 1.02 -24.55 -4.11
CA SER A 106 -0.24 -25.07 -4.62
C SER A 106 -0.01 -26.19 -5.63
N PHE A 107 0.92 -26.00 -6.57
CA PHE A 107 1.30 -27.01 -7.55
C PHE A 107 1.82 -28.30 -6.90
N SER A 108 2.63 -28.17 -5.85
CA SER A 108 3.15 -29.32 -5.09
C SER A 108 2.16 -29.91 -4.07
N GLY A 109 0.94 -29.39 -3.98
CA GLY A 109 -0.07 -29.83 -3.02
C GLY A 109 0.23 -29.54 -1.54
N LYS A 110 1.29 -28.75 -1.25
CA LYS A 110 1.73 -28.48 0.14
C LYS A 110 0.82 -27.49 0.85
N ALA A 111 0.35 -26.46 0.14
CA ALA A 111 -0.58 -25.48 0.69
C ALA A 111 -1.49 -24.93 -0.40
N ARG A 112 -2.62 -24.34 -0.01
CA ARG A 112 -3.53 -23.60 -0.88
C ARG A 112 -3.25 -22.12 -0.72
N TYR A 113 -3.48 -21.36 -1.81
CA TYR A 113 -3.48 -19.90 -1.75
C TYR A 113 -4.36 -19.37 -0.63
N PRO A 114 -3.99 -18.26 0.02
CA PRO A 114 -4.94 -17.45 0.76
C PRO A 114 -6.12 -17.07 -0.16
N ARG A 115 -7.28 -16.88 0.41
CA ARG A 115 -8.48 -16.51 -0.34
C ARG A 115 -8.43 -15.03 -0.71
N GLU A 116 -8.33 -14.73 -1.99
CA GLU A 116 -8.43 -13.35 -2.46
C GLU A 116 -9.85 -12.81 -2.21
N ILE A 117 -9.93 -11.64 -1.57
CA ILE A 117 -11.20 -10.93 -1.34
C ILE A 117 -11.71 -10.32 -2.65
N LYS A 118 -13.02 -10.06 -2.74
CA LYS A 118 -13.65 -9.65 -4.00
C LYS A 118 -13.23 -8.27 -4.50
N THR A 119 -13.06 -7.33 -3.58
CA THR A 119 -12.67 -5.95 -3.87
C THR A 119 -11.60 -5.50 -2.89
N ALA A 120 -10.76 -4.53 -3.29
CA ALA A 120 -9.74 -3.93 -2.43
C ALA A 120 -10.39 -2.98 -1.41
N SER A 121 -11.12 -3.54 -0.44
CA SER A 121 -11.75 -2.79 0.63
C SER A 121 -11.83 -3.61 1.92
N THR A 122 -11.73 -2.94 3.05
CA THR A 122 -11.90 -3.56 4.37
C THR A 122 -13.30 -4.14 4.56
N ASP A 123 -14.33 -3.52 4.00
CA ASP A 123 -15.70 -4.05 4.06
C ASP A 123 -15.79 -5.43 3.40
N SER A 124 -15.19 -5.59 2.21
CA SER A 124 -15.14 -6.90 1.54
C SER A 124 -14.36 -7.95 2.32
N LEU A 125 -13.33 -7.53 3.06
CA LEU A 125 -12.60 -8.40 3.97
C LEU A 125 -13.46 -8.81 5.17
N VAL A 126 -14.14 -7.84 5.79
CA VAL A 126 -15.01 -8.06 6.95
C VAL A 126 -16.16 -9.00 6.60
N ASP A 127 -16.82 -8.79 5.46
CA ASP A 127 -17.86 -9.69 4.95
C ASP A 127 -17.36 -11.13 4.83
N TRP A 128 -16.13 -11.28 4.31
CA TRP A 128 -15.55 -12.62 4.18
C TRP A 128 -15.18 -13.22 5.55
N LEU A 129 -14.67 -12.43 6.49
CA LEU A 129 -14.32 -12.90 7.83
C LEU A 129 -15.56 -13.34 8.63
N ASP A 130 -16.68 -12.63 8.48
CA ASP A 130 -17.92 -12.88 9.22
C ASP A 130 -18.56 -14.23 8.87
N ASP A 131 -18.35 -14.74 7.68
CA ASP A 131 -18.88 -16.04 7.24
C ASP A 131 -18.44 -17.22 8.11
N LYS A 132 -17.22 -17.17 8.71
CA LYS A 132 -16.65 -18.30 9.48
C LYS A 132 -15.67 -17.84 10.56
N PRO A 133 -15.76 -18.41 11.78
CA PRO A 133 -14.92 -18.00 12.91
C PRO A 133 -13.43 -18.35 12.77
N ASN A 134 -13.07 -19.27 11.85
CA ASN A 134 -11.68 -19.67 11.66
C ASN A 134 -10.93 -18.86 10.60
N ARG A 135 -11.47 -17.74 10.19
CA ARG A 135 -10.88 -16.86 9.16
C ARG A 135 -10.02 -15.77 9.78
N ILE A 136 -8.91 -15.51 9.12
CA ILE A 136 -7.93 -14.51 9.51
C ILE A 136 -7.61 -13.66 8.28
N GLY A 137 -7.58 -12.34 8.46
CA GLY A 137 -7.24 -11.39 7.42
C GLY A 137 -6.24 -10.36 7.90
N TYR A 138 -5.92 -9.43 7.01
CA TYR A 138 -5.10 -8.27 7.33
C TYR A 138 -5.63 -7.02 6.61
N SER A 139 -5.41 -5.87 7.21
CA SER A 139 -5.70 -4.56 6.60
C SER A 139 -4.78 -3.49 7.18
N PRO A 140 -4.75 -2.29 6.57
CA PRO A 140 -4.22 -1.11 7.23
C PRO A 140 -4.82 -0.97 8.63
N LEU A 141 -3.98 -0.64 9.62
CA LEU A 141 -4.38 -0.59 11.03
C LEU A 141 -5.52 0.39 11.28
N SER A 142 -5.52 1.53 10.58
CA SER A 142 -6.57 2.55 10.66
C SER A 142 -7.95 2.07 10.19
N SER A 143 -7.98 1.01 9.36
CA SER A 143 -9.20 0.45 8.76
C SER A 143 -9.73 -0.77 9.51
N VAL A 144 -9.05 -1.22 10.57
CA VAL A 144 -9.48 -2.40 11.36
C VAL A 144 -10.76 -2.08 12.12
N PRO A 145 -11.82 -2.93 12.04
CA PRO A 145 -13.03 -2.73 12.81
C PRO A 145 -12.78 -2.72 14.31
N GLN A 146 -13.54 -1.91 15.06
CA GLN A 146 -13.39 -1.79 16.53
C GLN A 146 -13.66 -3.11 17.29
N ASN A 147 -14.49 -3.98 16.73
CA ASN A 147 -14.83 -5.28 17.29
C ASN A 147 -13.88 -6.41 16.83
N ALA A 148 -12.87 -6.08 16.03
CA ALA A 148 -11.90 -7.08 15.57
C ALA A 148 -10.96 -7.50 16.69
N ASN A 149 -10.64 -8.79 16.69
CA ASN A 149 -9.58 -9.36 17.53
C ASN A 149 -8.24 -9.25 16.80
N ILE A 150 -7.42 -8.28 17.18
CA ILE A 150 -6.09 -8.07 16.59
C ILE A 150 -5.13 -9.15 17.11
N LEU A 151 -4.55 -9.89 16.19
CA LEU A 151 -3.61 -10.97 16.49
C LEU A 151 -2.15 -10.52 16.44
N TYR A 152 -1.84 -9.57 15.55
CA TYR A 152 -0.51 -8.99 15.42
C TYR A 152 -0.54 -7.66 14.66
N VAL A 153 0.24 -6.70 15.10
CA VAL A 153 0.46 -5.43 14.38
C VAL A 153 1.85 -5.45 13.74
N ILE A 154 1.91 -5.16 12.46
CA ILE A 154 3.13 -5.08 11.66
C ILE A 154 3.47 -3.62 11.47
N SER A 155 4.61 -3.18 11.99
CA SER A 155 5.08 -1.82 11.76
C SER A 155 5.61 -1.64 10.33
N SER A 156 5.24 -0.53 9.73
CA SER A 156 5.78 -0.04 8.47
C SER A 156 7.20 0.51 8.62
N GLU A 157 7.58 0.93 9.83
CA GLU A 157 8.93 1.39 10.14
C GLU A 157 9.85 0.19 10.49
N LYS A 158 11.01 0.15 9.86
CA LYS A 158 12.11 -0.79 10.17
C LYS A 158 13.29 -0.04 10.73
#